data_0f8d22fb0e7f924483d61d3443564227
#
_entry.id   0f8d22fb0e7f924483d61d3443564227
#
_cell.length_a   1.000
_cell.length_b   1.000
_cell.length_c   1.000
_cell.angle_alpha   90.00
_cell.angle_beta   90.00
_cell.angle_gamma   90.00
#
_symmetry.space_group_name_H-M   'P 1'
#
loop_
_entity.id
_entity.type
_entity.pdbx_description
1 polymer ?
#
loop_
_entity_poly.entity_id
_entity_poly.type
_entity_poly.pdbx_seq_one_letter_code
_entity_poly.pdbx_strand_id
1 'polypeptide(L)'
;MDKNINIDHKLIEYIFSHTRNLHPVQKELIKYNESLGHIKRLQISVLQANFLQFLIKSRNINNCLEIGTFTGYSTLSMALSLNKNGKILTIDKDKQKNMIAKRFFRKAKILNKIILEVSNGNDALIKLIKNKKKYDLILIDADKENYISYFDKSLKLLNKNGLLVVDNILWKGDVININSKNKLTKKIKLFNLHVKKSKINKYILPIGDGFYICWK
;
A
#
# COMPACT_ATOMS: atom_id res chain seq x y z
N MET A 1 16.53 -7.12 -26.25
CA MET A 1 15.10 -7.24 -26.62
C MET A 1 14.25 -6.89 -25.44
N ASP A 2 13.36 -5.91 -25.58
CA ASP A 2 12.32 -5.67 -24.59
C ASP A 2 11.30 -6.82 -24.68
N LYS A 3 11.17 -7.60 -23.60
CA LYS A 3 10.22 -8.73 -23.51
C LYS A 3 8.96 -8.35 -22.74
N ASN A 4 8.77 -7.06 -22.44
CA ASN A 4 7.60 -6.61 -21.72
C ASN A 4 6.38 -6.65 -22.66
N ILE A 5 5.33 -7.35 -22.21
CA ILE A 5 4.04 -7.34 -22.88
C ILE A 5 3.22 -6.14 -22.43
N ASN A 6 2.46 -5.56 -23.34
CA ASN A 6 1.46 -4.56 -22.95
C ASN A 6 0.27 -5.26 -22.29
N ILE A 7 -0.04 -4.89 -21.06
CA ILE A 7 -1.14 -5.46 -20.28
C ILE A 7 -2.38 -4.59 -20.48
N ASP A 8 -3.21 -4.98 -21.46
CA ASP A 8 -4.49 -4.35 -21.72
C ASP A 8 -5.63 -4.92 -20.84
N HIS A 9 -6.84 -4.41 -21.02
CA HIS A 9 -8.01 -4.83 -20.24
C HIS A 9 -8.34 -6.32 -20.41
N LYS A 10 -8.22 -6.88 -21.62
CA LYS A 10 -8.52 -8.30 -21.90
C LYS A 10 -7.51 -9.22 -21.20
N LEU A 11 -6.24 -8.85 -21.24
CA LEU A 11 -5.20 -9.60 -20.54
C LEU A 11 -5.36 -9.52 -19.01
N ILE A 12 -5.80 -8.38 -18.48
CA ILE A 12 -6.16 -8.24 -17.06
C ILE A 12 -7.32 -9.19 -16.70
N GLU A 13 -8.37 -9.26 -17.50
CA GLU A 13 -9.49 -10.19 -17.26
C GLU A 13 -9.03 -11.66 -17.31
N TYR A 14 -8.18 -12.02 -18.26
CA TYR A 14 -7.56 -13.34 -18.32
C TYR A 14 -6.78 -13.65 -17.05
N ILE A 15 -5.91 -12.73 -16.59
CA ILE A 15 -5.15 -12.88 -15.36
C ILE A 15 -6.10 -13.12 -14.17
N PHE A 16 -7.17 -12.33 -14.04
CA PHE A 16 -8.11 -12.49 -12.94
C PHE A 16 -8.87 -13.82 -12.98
N SER A 17 -9.21 -14.31 -14.17
CA SER A 17 -9.87 -15.61 -14.30
C SER A 17 -8.97 -16.80 -13.95
N HIS A 18 -7.65 -16.62 -14.00
CA HIS A 18 -6.65 -17.65 -13.68
C HIS A 18 -5.95 -17.45 -12.32
N THR A 19 -6.39 -16.47 -11.55
CA THR A 19 -5.87 -16.23 -10.20
C THR A 19 -6.93 -16.57 -9.14
N ARG A 20 -6.53 -16.55 -7.87
CA ARG A 20 -7.42 -16.80 -6.75
C ARG A 20 -8.59 -15.80 -6.75
N ASN A 21 -9.80 -16.31 -6.58
CA ASN A 21 -10.99 -15.48 -6.42
C ASN A 21 -10.86 -14.52 -5.24
N LEU A 22 -11.31 -13.28 -5.46
CA LEU A 22 -11.42 -12.29 -4.38
C LEU A 22 -12.43 -12.75 -3.33
N HIS A 23 -12.14 -12.45 -2.08
CA HIS A 23 -13.10 -12.63 -0.99
C HIS A 23 -14.38 -11.80 -1.27
N PRO A 24 -15.59 -12.30 -0.95
CA PRO A 24 -16.84 -11.58 -1.23
C PRO A 24 -16.83 -10.14 -0.75
N VAL A 25 -16.30 -9.87 0.44
CA VAL A 25 -16.21 -8.50 0.99
C VAL A 25 -15.23 -7.62 0.23
N GLN A 26 -14.18 -8.18 -0.39
CA GLN A 26 -13.31 -7.40 -1.30
C GLN A 26 -14.08 -6.94 -2.54
N LYS A 27 -14.88 -7.82 -3.14
CA LYS A 27 -15.73 -7.48 -4.30
C LYS A 27 -16.74 -6.38 -3.96
N GLU A 28 -17.36 -6.48 -2.79
CA GLU A 28 -18.31 -5.46 -2.32
C GLU A 28 -17.63 -4.11 -2.06
N LEU A 29 -16.43 -4.11 -1.47
CA LEU A 29 -15.68 -2.89 -1.22
C LEU A 29 -15.25 -2.21 -2.53
N ILE A 30 -14.83 -2.99 -3.54
CA ILE A 30 -14.55 -2.48 -4.88
C ILE A 30 -15.79 -1.80 -5.45
N LYS A 31 -16.95 -2.50 -5.44
CA LYS A 31 -18.22 -1.94 -5.93
C LYS A 31 -18.61 -0.66 -5.18
N TYR A 32 -18.42 -0.63 -3.86
CA TYR A 32 -18.62 0.58 -3.08
C TYR A 32 -17.70 1.70 -3.53
N ASN A 33 -16.40 1.44 -3.74
CA ASN A 33 -15.45 2.45 -4.18
C ASN A 33 -15.75 2.97 -5.60
N GLU A 34 -16.28 2.13 -6.48
CA GLU A 34 -16.75 2.54 -7.81
C GLU A 34 -17.85 3.61 -7.72
N SER A 35 -18.72 3.55 -6.72
CA SER A 35 -19.77 4.54 -6.48
C SER A 35 -19.24 5.89 -5.96
N LEU A 36 -17.97 5.97 -5.55
CA LEU A 36 -17.35 7.20 -5.03
C LEU A 36 -16.86 8.17 -6.13
N GLY A 37 -17.15 7.90 -7.39
CA GLY A 37 -16.74 8.74 -8.52
C GLY A 37 -15.22 8.80 -8.69
N HIS A 38 -14.68 10.00 -8.90
CA HIS A 38 -13.25 10.16 -9.19
C HIS A 38 -12.30 9.74 -8.06
N ILE A 39 -12.75 9.72 -6.81
CA ILE A 39 -11.90 9.32 -5.68
C ILE A 39 -11.67 7.81 -5.59
N LYS A 40 -12.41 6.98 -6.38
CA LYS A 40 -12.14 5.54 -6.49
C LYS A 40 -10.68 5.22 -6.83
N ARG A 41 -10.00 6.12 -7.54
CA ARG A 41 -8.59 6.01 -7.91
C ARG A 41 -7.61 5.95 -6.72
N LEU A 42 -8.07 6.27 -5.51
CA LEU A 42 -7.26 6.14 -4.29
C LEU A 42 -7.16 4.70 -3.79
N GLN A 43 -7.95 3.78 -4.35
CA GLN A 43 -7.82 2.35 -4.09
C GLN A 43 -6.66 1.78 -4.90
N ILE A 44 -5.80 0.99 -4.28
CA ILE A 44 -4.79 0.21 -5.02
C ILE A 44 -5.46 -0.77 -5.99
N SER A 45 -4.77 -1.15 -7.05
CA SER A 45 -5.28 -2.14 -8.00
C SER A 45 -5.41 -3.54 -7.36
N VAL A 46 -6.26 -4.38 -7.96
CA VAL A 46 -6.43 -5.78 -7.53
C VAL A 46 -5.11 -6.55 -7.64
N LEU A 47 -4.32 -6.31 -8.70
CA LEU A 47 -3.01 -6.94 -8.87
C LEU A 47 -2.03 -6.55 -7.76
N GLN A 48 -2.00 -5.28 -7.38
CA GLN A 48 -1.18 -4.80 -6.27
C GLN A 48 -1.60 -5.45 -4.94
N ALA A 49 -2.92 -5.53 -4.69
CA ALA A 49 -3.44 -6.19 -3.50
C ALA A 49 -3.08 -7.68 -3.46
N ASN A 50 -3.20 -8.40 -4.58
CA ASN A 50 -2.81 -9.80 -4.70
C ASN A 50 -1.30 -10.00 -4.44
N PHE A 51 -0.47 -9.08 -4.93
CA PHE A 51 0.95 -9.12 -4.67
C PHE A 51 1.28 -8.91 -3.18
N LEU A 52 0.63 -7.97 -2.50
CA LEU A 52 0.78 -7.81 -1.05
C LEU A 52 0.34 -9.07 -0.29
N GLN A 53 -0.76 -9.71 -0.71
CA GLN A 53 -1.21 -10.99 -0.13
C GLN A 53 -0.18 -12.10 -0.34
N PHE A 54 0.42 -12.17 -1.53
CA PHE A 54 1.51 -13.11 -1.83
C PHE A 54 2.73 -12.87 -0.93
N LEU A 55 3.18 -11.63 -0.77
CA LEU A 55 4.31 -11.30 0.12
C LEU A 55 4.04 -11.74 1.55
N ILE A 56 2.83 -11.49 2.07
CA ILE A 56 2.45 -11.86 3.44
C ILE A 56 2.50 -13.38 3.61
N LYS A 57 1.97 -14.13 2.66
CA LYS A 57 1.92 -15.60 2.75
C LYS A 57 3.30 -16.24 2.56
N SER A 58 4.04 -15.83 1.52
CA SER A 58 5.33 -16.42 1.17
C SER A 58 6.42 -16.13 2.20
N ARG A 59 6.33 -15.01 2.92
CA ARG A 59 7.32 -14.58 3.92
C ARG A 59 6.85 -14.77 5.37
N ASN A 60 5.69 -15.38 5.61
CA ASN A 60 5.10 -15.55 6.95
C ASN A 60 5.03 -14.25 7.76
N ILE A 61 4.66 -13.15 7.11
CA ILE A 61 4.57 -11.83 7.72
C ILE A 61 3.44 -11.83 8.76
N ASN A 62 3.73 -11.29 9.96
CA ASN A 62 2.78 -11.24 11.07
C ASN A 62 2.44 -9.82 11.50
N ASN A 63 3.36 -8.86 11.41
CA ASN A 63 3.15 -7.49 11.84
C ASN A 63 3.25 -6.53 10.66
N CYS A 64 2.11 -5.95 10.29
CA CYS A 64 2.04 -4.96 9.21
C CYS A 64 1.76 -3.56 9.75
N LEU A 65 2.30 -2.55 9.06
CA LEU A 65 1.96 -1.14 9.22
C LEU A 65 1.53 -0.61 7.86
N GLU A 66 0.47 0.19 7.83
CA GLU A 66 0.00 0.88 6.63
C GLU A 66 -0.18 2.37 6.92
N ILE A 67 0.33 3.22 6.04
CA ILE A 67 0.11 4.66 6.05
C ILE A 67 -0.76 4.99 4.84
N GLY A 68 -2.02 5.38 5.10
CA GLY A 68 -3.07 5.56 4.09
C GLY A 68 -4.05 4.38 4.09
N THR A 69 -5.18 4.52 4.81
CA THR A 69 -6.22 3.48 4.89
C THR A 69 -7.26 3.64 3.78
N PHE A 70 -7.65 4.87 3.48
CA PHE A 70 -8.80 5.17 2.64
C PHE A 70 -10.04 4.38 3.11
N THR A 71 -10.71 3.65 2.21
CA THR A 71 -11.85 2.78 2.55
C THR A 71 -11.43 1.37 2.99
N GLY A 72 -10.12 1.10 3.07
CA GLY A 72 -9.55 -0.11 3.66
C GLY A 72 -9.34 -1.29 2.72
N TYR A 73 -9.28 -1.10 1.39
CA TYR A 73 -9.13 -2.23 0.46
C TYR A 73 -7.77 -2.94 0.59
N SER A 74 -6.68 -2.19 0.67
CA SER A 74 -5.33 -2.71 0.93
C SER A 74 -5.24 -3.37 2.31
N THR A 75 -5.74 -2.69 3.35
CA THR A 75 -5.81 -3.23 4.72
C THR A 75 -6.58 -4.55 4.78
N LEU A 76 -7.79 -4.60 4.17
CA LEU A 76 -8.62 -5.80 4.09
C LEU A 76 -7.87 -6.95 3.42
N SER A 77 -7.25 -6.67 2.27
CA SER A 77 -6.50 -7.65 1.48
C SER A 77 -5.33 -8.23 2.28
N MET A 78 -4.53 -7.36 2.89
CA MET A 78 -3.42 -7.78 3.76
C MET A 78 -3.90 -8.60 4.95
N ALA A 79 -4.93 -8.12 5.67
CA ALA A 79 -5.43 -8.79 6.88
C ALA A 79 -6.04 -10.18 6.60
N LEU A 80 -6.67 -10.39 5.44
CA LEU A 80 -7.16 -11.71 4.98
C LEU A 80 -6.02 -12.71 4.77
N SER A 81 -4.80 -12.23 4.52
CA SER A 81 -3.62 -13.07 4.28
C SER A 81 -2.77 -13.28 5.52
N LEU A 82 -2.93 -12.48 6.57
CA LEU A 82 -2.24 -12.68 7.84
C LEU A 82 -2.64 -13.99 8.52
N ASN A 83 -1.69 -14.59 9.24
CA ASN A 83 -1.93 -15.72 10.10
C ASN A 83 -2.91 -15.37 11.24
N LYS A 84 -3.34 -16.37 12.03
CA LYS A 84 -4.34 -16.19 13.11
C LYS A 84 -3.94 -15.08 14.08
N ASN A 85 -2.67 -14.99 14.45
CA ASN A 85 -2.14 -14.02 15.40
C ASN A 85 -1.59 -12.74 14.74
N GLY A 86 -1.58 -12.69 13.42
CA GLY A 86 -1.06 -11.53 12.67
C GLY A 86 -1.90 -10.28 12.88
N LYS A 87 -1.23 -9.13 12.89
CA LYS A 87 -1.85 -7.81 13.11
C LYS A 87 -1.42 -6.83 12.04
N ILE A 88 -2.31 -5.91 11.74
CA ILE A 88 -2.02 -4.73 10.94
C ILE A 88 -2.48 -3.48 11.68
N LEU A 89 -1.58 -2.52 11.82
CA LEU A 89 -1.90 -1.15 12.19
C LEU A 89 -2.04 -0.34 10.91
N THR A 90 -3.19 0.30 10.71
CA THR A 90 -3.42 1.20 9.58
C THR A 90 -3.76 2.59 10.08
N ILE A 91 -3.14 3.60 9.46
CA ILE A 91 -3.18 5.00 9.89
C ILE A 91 -3.78 5.84 8.77
N ASP A 92 -4.81 6.61 9.08
CA ASP A 92 -5.37 7.61 8.19
C ASP A 92 -5.95 8.77 8.99
N LYS A 93 -5.84 10.00 8.47
CA LYS A 93 -6.41 11.19 9.10
C LYS A 93 -7.93 11.33 8.91
N ASP A 94 -8.49 10.66 7.90
CA ASP A 94 -9.91 10.74 7.55
C ASP A 94 -10.75 9.80 8.41
N LYS A 95 -11.37 10.34 9.44
CA LYS A 95 -12.25 9.59 10.35
C LYS A 95 -13.44 8.93 9.63
N GLN A 96 -14.03 9.61 8.62
CA GLN A 96 -15.19 9.08 7.90
C GLN A 96 -14.80 7.87 7.05
N LYS A 97 -13.67 7.95 6.35
CA LYS A 97 -13.13 6.81 5.58
C LYS A 97 -12.79 5.63 6.48
N ASN A 98 -12.19 5.88 7.64
CA ASN A 98 -11.92 4.85 8.63
C ASN A 98 -13.20 4.18 9.17
N MET A 99 -14.30 4.91 9.33
CA MET A 99 -15.59 4.32 9.70
C MET A 99 -16.13 3.38 8.61
N ILE A 100 -15.99 3.76 7.34
CA ILE A 100 -16.35 2.91 6.20
C ILE A 100 -15.49 1.64 6.19
N ALA A 101 -14.18 1.79 6.27
CA ALA A 101 -13.24 0.67 6.33
C ALA A 101 -13.61 -0.31 7.46
N LYS A 102 -13.86 0.18 8.66
CA LYS A 102 -14.25 -0.62 9.84
C LYS A 102 -15.51 -1.45 9.59
N ARG A 103 -16.49 -0.94 8.83
CA ARG A 103 -17.71 -1.68 8.47
C ARG A 103 -17.35 -2.91 7.61
N PHE A 104 -16.50 -2.76 6.61
CA PHE A 104 -16.06 -3.87 5.76
C PHE A 104 -15.19 -4.87 6.51
N PHE A 105 -14.33 -4.42 7.43
CA PHE A 105 -13.53 -5.32 8.27
C PHE A 105 -14.38 -6.18 9.20
N ARG A 106 -15.46 -5.61 9.78
CA ARG A 106 -16.45 -6.39 10.55
C ARG A 106 -17.15 -7.43 9.68
N LYS A 107 -17.59 -7.03 8.48
CA LYS A 107 -18.28 -7.93 7.55
C LYS A 107 -17.40 -9.10 7.12
N ALA A 108 -16.10 -8.86 6.95
CA ALA A 108 -15.11 -9.90 6.65
C ALA A 108 -14.69 -10.73 7.89
N LYS A 109 -15.20 -10.41 9.08
CA LYS A 109 -14.85 -11.08 10.36
C LYS A 109 -13.34 -11.05 10.69
N ILE A 110 -12.65 -9.98 10.30
CA ILE A 110 -11.19 -9.83 10.51
C ILE A 110 -10.83 -8.61 11.35
N LEU A 111 -11.80 -7.92 11.94
CA LEU A 111 -11.56 -6.71 12.72
C LEU A 111 -10.59 -6.96 13.89
N ASN A 112 -10.55 -8.17 14.42
CA ASN A 112 -9.62 -8.57 15.48
C ASN A 112 -8.15 -8.56 15.06
N LYS A 113 -7.85 -8.55 13.77
CA LYS A 113 -6.49 -8.44 13.21
C LYS A 113 -6.07 -7.01 12.93
N ILE A 114 -7.00 -6.04 12.98
CA ILE A 114 -6.78 -4.68 12.47
C ILE A 114 -6.89 -3.67 13.61
N ILE A 115 -5.89 -2.81 13.70
CA ILE A 115 -5.89 -1.62 14.56
C ILE A 115 -6.02 -0.42 13.63
N LEU A 116 -7.12 0.32 13.77
CA LEU A 116 -7.37 1.57 13.03
C LEU A 116 -6.95 2.75 13.89
N GLU A 117 -5.98 3.54 13.43
CA GLU A 117 -5.56 4.77 14.08
C GLU A 117 -5.95 5.99 13.23
N VAL A 118 -6.79 6.87 13.79
CA VAL A 118 -7.15 8.15 13.16
C VAL A 118 -6.14 9.19 13.61
N SER A 119 -5.14 9.46 12.77
CA SER A 119 -4.03 10.34 13.08
C SER A 119 -3.34 10.87 11.84
N ASN A 120 -2.58 11.96 11.98
CA ASN A 120 -1.59 12.34 10.97
C ASN A 120 -0.49 11.27 10.90
N GLY A 121 -0.12 10.86 9.68
CA GLY A 121 0.86 9.80 9.48
C GLY A 121 2.22 10.09 10.13
N ASN A 122 2.71 11.34 10.05
CA ASN A 122 4.00 11.69 10.64
C ASN A 122 3.98 11.62 12.18
N ASP A 123 2.89 12.07 12.80
CA ASP A 123 2.76 12.07 14.26
C ASP A 123 2.66 10.63 14.80
N ALA A 124 1.86 9.80 14.12
CA ALA A 124 1.76 8.39 14.44
C ALA A 124 3.12 7.68 14.33
N LEU A 125 3.86 7.90 13.24
CA LEU A 125 5.18 7.29 13.05
C LEU A 125 6.19 7.72 14.11
N ILE A 126 6.19 8.99 14.53
CA ILE A 126 7.03 9.49 15.63
C ILE A 126 6.71 8.75 16.93
N LYS A 127 5.42 8.61 17.26
CA LYS A 127 4.94 7.87 18.44
C LYS A 127 5.38 6.40 18.40
N LEU A 128 5.25 5.74 17.24
CA LEU A 128 5.66 4.35 17.05
C LEU A 128 7.18 4.18 17.24
N ILE A 129 7.99 5.11 16.71
CA ILE A 129 9.45 5.10 16.90
C ILE A 129 9.81 5.28 18.37
N LYS A 130 9.20 6.24 19.06
CA LYS A 130 9.40 6.46 20.51
C LYS A 130 9.08 5.20 21.31
N ASN A 131 8.04 4.48 20.91
CA ASN A 131 7.62 3.22 21.54
C ASN A 131 8.37 1.98 21.03
N LYS A 132 9.46 2.15 20.27
CA LYS A 132 10.32 1.08 19.75
C LYS A 132 9.56 -0.03 19.00
N LYS A 133 8.42 0.33 18.36
CA LYS A 133 7.62 -0.63 17.57
C LYS A 133 8.39 -1.06 16.32
N LYS A 134 8.11 -2.30 15.88
CA LYS A 134 8.74 -2.90 14.70
C LYS A 134 7.71 -3.67 13.87
N TYR A 135 7.92 -3.68 12.55
CA TYR A 135 7.02 -4.29 11.58
C TYR A 135 7.78 -5.11 10.55
N ASP A 136 7.15 -6.17 10.07
CA ASP A 136 7.70 -7.06 9.04
C ASP A 136 7.39 -6.54 7.63
N LEU A 137 6.23 -5.89 7.46
CA LEU A 137 5.82 -5.24 6.24
C LEU A 137 5.27 -3.85 6.56
N ILE A 138 5.77 -2.84 5.85
CA ILE A 138 5.22 -1.48 5.91
C ILE A 138 4.76 -1.08 4.50
N LEU A 139 3.52 -0.63 4.37
CA LEU A 139 2.98 -0.07 3.13
C LEU A 139 2.82 1.45 3.29
N ILE A 140 3.32 2.21 2.33
CA ILE A 140 3.09 3.66 2.21
C ILE A 140 2.24 3.91 0.97
N ASP A 141 0.99 4.33 1.18
CA ASP A 141 0.06 4.78 0.14
C ASP A 141 -0.78 5.96 0.67
N ALA A 142 -0.13 7.07 0.94
CA ALA A 142 -0.72 8.25 1.56
C ALA A 142 -0.49 9.51 0.70
N ASP A 143 -0.52 10.68 1.33
CA ASP A 143 -0.24 11.96 0.69
C ASP A 143 1.22 12.05 0.21
N LYS A 144 1.40 12.34 -1.06
CA LYS A 144 2.69 12.28 -1.75
C LYS A 144 3.69 13.36 -1.29
N GLU A 145 3.19 14.41 -0.65
CA GLU A 145 4.02 15.48 -0.10
C GLU A 145 4.91 14.99 1.06
N ASN A 146 4.45 13.99 1.80
CA ASN A 146 5.14 13.46 2.96
C ASN A 146 5.93 12.15 2.70
N TYR A 147 6.01 11.67 1.46
CA TYR A 147 6.62 10.38 1.13
C TYR A 147 8.05 10.22 1.63
N ILE A 148 8.91 11.23 1.48
CA ILE A 148 10.29 11.18 2.00
C ILE A 148 10.29 11.00 3.52
N SER A 149 9.47 11.77 4.21
CA SER A 149 9.35 11.69 5.68
C SER A 149 8.80 10.35 6.16
N TYR A 150 7.77 9.82 5.46
CA TYR A 150 7.22 8.49 5.76
C TYR A 150 8.25 7.40 5.53
N PHE A 151 8.98 7.46 4.42
CA PHE A 151 10.02 6.50 4.08
C PHE A 151 11.11 6.44 5.15
N ASP A 152 11.71 7.60 5.50
CA ASP A 152 12.81 7.67 6.46
C ASP A 152 12.39 7.17 7.86
N LYS A 153 11.16 7.50 8.30
CA LYS A 153 10.61 7.02 9.57
C LYS A 153 10.30 5.52 9.51
N SER A 154 9.74 5.04 8.38
CA SER A 154 9.43 3.64 8.19
C SER A 154 10.68 2.76 8.22
N LEU A 155 11.82 3.22 7.70
CA LEU A 155 13.09 2.50 7.82
C LEU A 155 13.50 2.26 9.28
N LYS A 156 13.16 3.19 10.20
CA LYS A 156 13.43 3.01 11.65
C LYS A 156 12.49 1.99 12.30
N LEU A 157 11.30 1.81 11.73
CA LEU A 157 10.26 0.88 12.20
C LEU A 157 10.37 -0.52 11.58
N LEU A 158 11.17 -0.69 10.55
CA LEU A 158 11.30 -1.94 9.83
C LEU A 158 12.15 -2.95 10.62
N ASN A 159 11.67 -4.20 10.73
CA ASN A 159 12.44 -5.33 11.26
C ASN A 159 13.64 -5.66 10.36
N LYS A 160 14.61 -6.40 10.88
CA LYS A 160 15.63 -7.09 10.08
C LYS A 160 14.89 -8.04 9.11
N ASN A 161 15.27 -8.05 7.83
CA ASN A 161 14.57 -8.77 6.76
C ASN A 161 13.12 -8.30 6.48
N GLY A 162 12.69 -7.17 7.06
CA GLY A 162 11.39 -6.59 6.78
C GLY A 162 11.32 -5.94 5.41
N LEU A 163 10.09 -5.78 4.91
CA LEU A 163 9.76 -5.19 3.62
C LEU A 163 9.09 -3.82 3.79
N LEU A 164 9.56 -2.84 3.05
CA LEU A 164 8.89 -1.55 2.90
C LEU A 164 8.42 -1.42 1.45
N VAL A 165 7.11 -1.29 1.27
CA VAL A 165 6.46 -1.11 -0.03
C VAL A 165 5.92 0.31 -0.13
N VAL A 166 6.21 1.01 -1.22
CA VAL A 166 5.69 2.37 -1.46
C VAL A 166 4.99 2.41 -2.80
N ASP A 167 3.72 2.82 -2.81
CA ASP A 167 2.88 2.88 -4.01
C ASP A 167 3.05 4.19 -4.80
N ASN A 168 2.55 4.17 -6.04
CA ASN A 168 2.46 5.30 -6.97
C ASN A 168 3.80 5.94 -7.36
N ILE A 169 4.87 5.16 -7.41
CA ILE A 169 6.20 5.71 -7.70
C ILE A 169 6.44 6.01 -9.19
N LEU A 170 5.62 5.45 -10.07
CA LEU A 170 5.67 5.73 -11.51
C LEU A 170 4.74 6.87 -11.93
N TRP A 171 3.75 7.21 -11.11
CA TRP A 171 2.83 8.35 -11.29
C TRP A 171 2.27 8.43 -12.71
N LYS A 172 1.62 7.34 -13.16
CA LYS A 172 1.07 7.18 -14.53
C LYS A 172 2.08 7.44 -15.66
N GLY A 173 3.36 7.18 -15.37
CA GLY A 173 4.44 7.45 -16.31
C GLY A 173 4.93 8.92 -16.34
N ASP A 174 4.24 9.87 -15.67
CA ASP A 174 4.63 11.29 -15.73
C ASP A 174 6.00 11.57 -15.06
N VAL A 175 6.56 10.61 -14.31
CA VAL A 175 7.90 10.72 -13.73
C VAL A 175 9.01 10.83 -14.76
N ILE A 176 8.83 10.38 -16.01
CA ILE A 176 9.79 10.54 -17.09
C ILE A 176 9.65 11.87 -17.84
N ASN A 177 8.52 12.56 -17.69
CA ASN A 177 8.25 13.84 -18.36
C ASN A 177 9.08 14.97 -17.70
N ILE A 178 10.16 15.41 -18.36
CA ILE A 178 11.08 16.44 -17.85
C ILE A 178 10.35 17.77 -17.64
N ASN A 179 9.38 18.08 -18.48
CA ASN A 179 8.66 19.35 -18.50
C ASN A 179 7.35 19.34 -17.68
N SER A 180 7.10 18.30 -16.88
CA SER A 180 5.88 18.22 -16.10
C SER A 180 5.75 19.40 -15.13
N LYS A 181 4.64 20.14 -15.27
CA LYS A 181 4.26 21.23 -14.36
C LYS A 181 3.50 20.74 -13.13
N ASN A 182 3.11 19.47 -13.09
CA ASN A 182 2.36 18.89 -11.99
C ASN A 182 3.19 18.86 -10.70
N LYS A 183 2.68 19.50 -9.65
CA LYS A 183 3.36 19.59 -8.35
C LYS A 183 3.60 18.20 -7.73
N LEU A 184 2.64 17.28 -7.84
CA LEU A 184 2.77 15.94 -7.28
C LEU A 184 3.81 15.11 -8.06
N THR A 185 3.88 15.24 -9.38
CA THR A 185 4.95 14.62 -10.18
C THR A 185 6.32 15.05 -9.70
N LYS A 186 6.50 16.35 -9.44
CA LYS A 186 7.78 16.86 -8.89
C LYS A 186 8.11 16.23 -7.53
N LYS A 187 7.10 16.05 -6.66
CA LYS A 187 7.28 15.41 -5.34
C LYS A 187 7.67 13.93 -5.49
N ILE A 188 7.00 13.19 -6.39
CA ILE A 188 7.36 11.78 -6.64
C ILE A 188 8.76 11.66 -7.25
N LYS A 189 9.15 12.52 -8.20
CA LYS A 189 10.52 12.54 -8.73
C LYS A 189 11.56 12.77 -7.63
N LEU A 190 11.32 13.73 -6.73
CA LEU A 190 12.21 13.99 -5.59
C LEU A 190 12.28 12.78 -4.64
N PHE A 191 11.13 12.15 -4.36
CA PHE A 191 11.08 10.94 -3.58
C PHE A 191 11.86 9.79 -4.24
N ASN A 192 11.64 9.55 -5.53
CA ASN A 192 12.37 8.51 -6.28
C ASN A 192 13.88 8.75 -6.25
N LEU A 193 14.32 10.00 -6.38
CA LEU A 193 15.74 10.37 -6.27
C LEU A 193 16.27 10.14 -4.85
N HIS A 194 15.50 10.45 -3.81
CA HIS A 194 15.84 10.20 -2.42
C HIS A 194 16.04 8.69 -2.16
N VAL A 195 15.08 7.87 -2.59
CA VAL A 195 15.21 6.41 -2.49
C VAL A 195 16.40 5.89 -3.30
N LYS A 196 16.63 6.39 -4.53
CA LYS A 196 17.78 6.01 -5.35
C LYS A 196 19.10 6.22 -4.61
N LYS A 197 19.25 7.34 -3.90
CA LYS A 197 20.48 7.69 -3.14
C LYS A 197 20.61 6.91 -1.82
N SER A 198 19.55 6.32 -1.30
CA SER A 198 19.59 5.55 -0.07
C SER A 198 20.38 4.24 -0.25
N LYS A 199 21.01 3.75 0.84
CA LYS A 199 21.76 2.49 0.83
C LYS A 199 20.88 1.24 1.01
N ILE A 200 19.54 1.40 1.14
CA ILE A 200 18.62 0.26 1.28
C ILE A 200 18.58 -0.56 -0.01
N ASN A 201 18.49 -1.88 0.11
CA ASN A 201 18.18 -2.73 -1.04
C ASN A 201 16.80 -2.37 -1.58
N LYS A 202 16.65 -2.25 -2.89
CA LYS A 202 15.41 -1.79 -3.50
C LYS A 202 15.20 -2.34 -4.89
N TYR A 203 13.95 -2.52 -5.23
CA TYR A 203 13.50 -2.94 -6.55
C TYR A 203 12.22 -2.18 -6.92
N ILE A 204 12.02 -1.89 -8.20
CA ILE A 204 10.78 -1.32 -8.73
C ILE A 204 9.99 -2.44 -9.41
N LEU A 205 8.78 -2.68 -8.93
CA LEU A 205 7.82 -3.59 -9.55
C LEU A 205 6.77 -2.76 -10.31
N PRO A 206 6.70 -2.85 -11.65
CA PRO A 206 5.81 -2.02 -12.48
C PRO A 206 4.40 -2.58 -12.55
N ILE A 207 3.75 -2.80 -11.40
CA ILE A 207 2.33 -3.17 -11.31
C ILE A 207 1.50 -2.00 -10.80
N GLY A 208 0.29 -1.81 -11.35
CA GLY A 208 -0.52 -0.63 -11.05
C GLY A 208 0.24 0.65 -11.40
N ASP A 209 0.34 1.57 -10.43
CA ASP A 209 1.11 2.81 -10.59
C ASP A 209 2.56 2.70 -10.05
N GLY A 210 3.06 1.46 -9.96
CA GLY A 210 4.43 1.09 -9.58
C GLY A 210 4.66 1.02 -8.07
N PHE A 211 5.29 -0.07 -7.63
CA PHE A 211 5.77 -0.23 -6.26
C PHE A 211 7.30 -0.09 -6.18
N TYR A 212 7.82 0.71 -5.23
CA TYR A 212 9.12 0.41 -4.65
C TYR A 212 8.96 -0.70 -3.62
N ILE A 213 9.82 -1.70 -3.72
CA ILE A 213 9.98 -2.75 -2.72
C ILE A 213 11.39 -2.60 -2.16
N CYS A 214 11.48 -2.23 -0.89
CA CYS A 214 12.75 -2.04 -0.19
C CYS A 214 12.86 -3.07 0.94
N TRP A 215 14.11 -3.52 1.23
CA TRP A 215 14.34 -4.48 2.33
C TRP A 215 15.69 -4.24 3.01
N LYS A 216 15.75 -4.60 4.28
CA LYS A 216 16.97 -4.60 5.11
C LYS A 216 17.67 -5.95 5.06
#